data_671f220780dcd8bae46e15805998925d
#
_entry.id   671f220780dcd8bae46e15805998925d
#
_cell.length_a   1.000
_cell.length_b   1.000
_cell.length_c   1.000
_cell.angle_alpha   90.00
_cell.angle_beta   90.00
_cell.angle_gamma   90.00
#
_symmetry.space_group_name_H-M   'P 1'
#
loop_
_entity.id
_entity.type
_entity.pdbx_description
1 polymer ?
#
loop_
_entity_poly.entity_id
_entity_poly.type
_entity_poly.pdbx_seq_one_letter_code
_entity_poly.pdbx_strand_id
1 'polypeptide(L)'
;HGQIRRQRQMCIRDRYRRRDTNDKMPLEISNFQPGIAIHYAECCFPLPNENILGLTSEDSGVIIHSSLCKELDKETKKEDWITASWKDVDPKQYFSSRIKVSVKNEPGSLGKLATIVGSAGGNITNLNISEKGDDYFDMIFIIDVHNLDHLDKIIETLSEVDIVSSVSRLLINL
;
A
#
# COMPACT_ATOMS: atom_id res chain seq x y z
N HIS A 1 14.90 17.59 13.75
CA HIS A 1 14.31 16.43 13.05
C HIS A 1 12.79 16.51 12.87
N GLY A 2 12.03 17.21 13.73
CA GLY A 2 10.57 17.38 13.63
C GLY A 2 10.10 18.27 12.47
N GLN A 3 10.89 19.24 12.04
CA GLN A 3 10.52 20.17 10.95
C GLN A 3 10.57 19.51 9.56
N ILE A 4 11.47 18.57 9.31
CA ILE A 4 11.59 17.85 8.02
C ILE A 4 10.39 16.93 7.78
N ARG A 5 9.84 16.30 8.83
CA ARG A 5 8.62 15.48 8.72
C ARG A 5 7.38 16.32 8.41
N ARG A 6 7.26 17.53 9.00
CA ARG A 6 6.15 18.46 8.71
C ARG A 6 6.18 19.00 7.27
N GLN A 7 7.36 19.29 6.71
CA GLN A 7 7.49 19.73 5.32
C GLN A 7 7.12 18.64 4.32
N ARG A 8 7.47 17.37 4.57
CA ARG A 8 7.06 16.25 3.71
C ARG A 8 5.54 16.03 3.72
N GLN A 9 4.88 16.16 4.87
CA GLN A 9 3.42 16.09 4.96
C GLN A 9 2.73 17.26 4.26
N MET A 10 3.25 18.48 4.35
CA MET A 10 2.73 19.65 3.62
C MET A 10 2.86 19.51 2.09
N CYS A 11 3.97 19.00 1.58
CA CYS A 11 4.16 18.77 0.14
C CYS A 11 3.17 17.73 -0.43
N ILE A 12 2.82 16.71 0.34
CA ILE A 12 1.83 15.69 -0.06
C ILE A 12 0.42 16.28 -0.07
N ARG A 13 0.05 17.09 0.93
CA ARG A 13 -1.23 17.80 0.97
C ARG A 13 -1.38 18.83 -0.15
N ASP A 14 -0.32 19.56 -0.49
CA ASP A 14 -0.36 20.55 -1.58
C ASP A 14 -0.46 19.92 -2.97
N ARG A 15 0.14 18.77 -3.21
CA ARG A 15 -0.06 18.03 -4.47
C ARG A 15 -1.51 17.54 -4.63
N TYR A 16 -2.16 17.17 -3.54
CA TYR A 16 -3.56 16.72 -3.57
C TYR A 16 -4.53 17.88 -3.81
N ARG A 17 -4.27 19.08 -3.25
CA ARG A 17 -5.12 20.28 -3.42
C ARG A 17 -5.14 20.84 -4.85
N ARG A 18 -4.10 20.59 -5.66
CA ARG A 18 -4.01 21.10 -7.03
C ARG A 18 -4.68 20.22 -8.09
N ARG A 19 -5.21 19.08 -7.71
CA ARG A 19 -6.01 18.22 -8.59
C ARG A 19 -7.49 18.48 -8.35
N ASP A 20 -7.94 19.73 -8.55
CA ASP A 20 -9.37 20.05 -8.66
C ASP A 20 -9.92 19.40 -9.92
N THR A 21 -10.39 18.18 -9.76
CA THR A 21 -11.15 17.50 -10.78
C THR A 21 -12.61 17.66 -10.47
N ASN A 22 -13.30 18.39 -11.33
CA ASN A 22 -14.73 18.38 -11.58
C ASN A 22 -15.64 17.82 -10.47
N ASP A 23 -16.62 18.61 -10.12
CA ASP A 23 -17.72 18.49 -9.17
C ASP A 23 -18.53 17.16 -9.20
N LYS A 24 -17.86 16.02 -9.41
CA LYS A 24 -18.47 14.69 -9.30
C LYS A 24 -18.33 14.20 -7.87
N MET A 25 -19.44 13.79 -7.26
CA MET A 25 -19.44 13.15 -5.95
C MET A 25 -18.39 12.01 -5.94
N PRO A 26 -17.56 11.91 -4.88
CA PRO A 26 -16.57 10.85 -4.77
C PRO A 26 -17.25 9.48 -4.79
N LEU A 27 -16.65 8.53 -5.51
CA LEU A 27 -17.07 7.14 -5.48
C LEU A 27 -16.80 6.55 -4.10
N GLU A 28 -17.84 6.21 -3.37
CA GLU A 28 -17.71 5.57 -2.06
C GLU A 28 -17.46 4.07 -2.24
N ILE A 29 -16.31 3.59 -1.80
CA ILE A 29 -15.95 2.17 -1.85
C ILE A 29 -16.41 1.49 -0.58
N SER A 30 -17.42 0.64 -0.70
CA SER A 30 -17.94 -0.21 0.37
C SER A 30 -17.87 -1.69 -0.04
N ASN A 31 -18.09 -2.59 0.91
CA ASN A 31 -18.09 -4.03 0.65
C ASN A 31 -19.17 -4.50 -0.33
N PHE A 32 -20.15 -3.65 -0.60
CA PHE A 32 -21.23 -3.96 -1.52
C PHE A 32 -21.58 -2.75 -2.39
N GLN A 33 -21.25 -2.83 -3.67
CA GLN A 33 -21.66 -1.85 -4.69
C GLN A 33 -22.38 -2.57 -5.82
N PRO A 34 -23.72 -2.49 -5.89
CA PRO A 34 -24.45 -3.08 -7.00
C PRO A 34 -24.18 -2.29 -8.30
N GLY A 35 -23.79 -3.00 -9.35
CA GLY A 35 -23.75 -2.46 -10.71
C GLY A 35 -22.43 -1.89 -11.20
N ILE A 36 -21.39 -1.80 -10.36
CA ILE A 36 -20.03 -1.37 -10.78
C ILE A 36 -19.02 -2.43 -10.38
N ALA A 37 -18.24 -2.93 -11.34
CA ALA A 37 -17.13 -3.80 -11.06
C ALA A 37 -15.97 -2.95 -10.47
N ILE A 38 -15.53 -3.30 -9.27
CA ILE A 38 -14.40 -2.64 -8.58
C ILE A 38 -13.26 -3.61 -8.46
N HIS A 39 -12.09 -3.19 -8.92
CA HIS A 39 -10.85 -3.93 -8.81
C HIS A 39 -9.82 -3.09 -8.05
N TYR A 40 -8.96 -3.75 -7.28
CA TYR A 40 -7.85 -3.11 -6.58
C TYR A 40 -6.58 -3.30 -7.39
N ALA A 41 -5.84 -2.20 -7.62
CA ALA A 41 -4.63 -2.22 -8.43
C ALA A 41 -3.50 -3.01 -7.76
N GLU A 42 -2.96 -3.99 -8.45
CA GLU A 42 -1.85 -4.83 -7.94
C GLU A 42 -0.51 -4.08 -7.90
N CYS A 43 -0.38 -2.96 -8.60
CA CYS A 43 0.83 -2.14 -8.56
C CYS A 43 1.04 -1.46 -7.19
N CYS A 44 -0.03 -1.09 -6.49
CA CYS A 44 0.04 -0.34 -5.24
C CYS A 44 -0.72 -0.96 -4.07
N PHE A 45 -1.60 -1.93 -4.32
CA PHE A 45 -2.39 -2.58 -3.28
C PHE A 45 -3.03 -1.56 -2.33
N PRO A 46 -4.06 -0.81 -2.78
CA PRO A 46 -4.70 0.23 -1.97
C PRO A 46 -5.34 -0.36 -0.71
N LEU A 47 -5.19 0.35 0.41
CA LEU A 47 -5.67 -0.09 1.72
C LEU A 47 -6.75 0.85 2.27
N PRO A 48 -7.69 0.35 3.08
CA PRO A 48 -8.55 1.22 3.89
C PRO A 48 -7.73 2.19 4.75
N ASN A 49 -8.30 3.35 5.02
CA ASN A 49 -7.70 4.48 5.76
C ASN A 49 -6.61 5.25 4.98
N GLU A 50 -6.40 4.97 3.69
CA GLU A 50 -5.56 5.83 2.84
C GLU A 50 -6.38 6.56 1.78
N ASN A 51 -5.79 7.60 1.21
CA ASN A 51 -6.38 8.30 0.07
C ASN A 51 -6.26 7.46 -1.19
N ILE A 52 -7.38 7.30 -1.90
CA ILE A 52 -7.50 6.49 -3.09
C ILE A 52 -8.05 7.27 -4.27
N LEU A 53 -7.77 6.80 -5.47
CA LEU A 53 -8.31 7.29 -6.73
C LEU A 53 -8.84 6.11 -7.55
N GLY A 54 -9.94 6.32 -8.25
CA GLY A 54 -10.45 5.35 -9.21
C GLY A 54 -10.01 5.72 -10.64
N LEU A 55 -9.63 4.73 -11.41
CA LEU A 55 -9.42 4.83 -12.85
C LEU A 55 -10.54 4.07 -13.56
N THR A 56 -11.30 4.74 -14.39
CA THR A 56 -12.36 4.09 -15.18
C THR A 56 -11.73 3.38 -16.36
N SER A 57 -12.16 2.12 -16.59
CA SER A 57 -11.76 1.30 -17.72
C SER A 57 -13.02 0.80 -18.44
N GLU A 58 -13.05 0.90 -19.76
CA GLU A 58 -14.20 0.45 -20.56
C GLU A 58 -14.48 -1.05 -20.37
N ASP A 59 -13.45 -1.85 -20.18
CA ASP A 59 -13.57 -3.31 -20.08
C ASP A 59 -13.64 -3.84 -18.63
N SER A 60 -13.05 -3.13 -17.67
CA SER A 60 -12.81 -3.64 -16.31
C SER A 60 -13.57 -2.91 -15.21
N GLY A 61 -14.37 -1.90 -15.54
CA GLY A 61 -15.09 -1.08 -14.55
C GLY A 61 -14.17 -0.03 -13.92
N VAL A 62 -14.05 -0.04 -12.59
CA VAL A 62 -13.21 0.94 -11.86
C VAL A 62 -12.05 0.22 -11.17
N ILE A 63 -10.84 0.66 -11.48
CA ILE A 63 -9.62 0.17 -10.82
C ILE A 63 -9.22 1.20 -9.76
N ILE A 64 -9.13 0.75 -8.51
CA ILE A 64 -8.77 1.60 -7.38
C ILE A 64 -7.27 1.57 -7.15
N HIS A 65 -6.66 2.76 -7.09
CA HIS A 65 -5.25 2.97 -6.79
C HIS A 65 -5.07 3.74 -5.49
N SER A 66 -3.97 3.51 -4.80
CA SER A 66 -3.49 4.44 -3.78
C SER A 66 -3.14 5.78 -4.45
N SER A 67 -3.48 6.90 -3.82
CA SER A 67 -3.11 8.24 -4.34
C SER A 67 -1.60 8.47 -4.44
N LEU A 68 -0.80 7.63 -3.78
CA LEU A 68 0.66 7.64 -3.79
C LEU A 68 1.28 6.70 -4.83
N CYS A 69 0.46 6.01 -5.63
CA CYS A 69 0.94 5.07 -6.63
C CYS A 69 1.74 5.79 -7.72
N LYS A 70 2.94 5.30 -8.00
CA LYS A 70 3.82 5.88 -9.03
C LYS A 70 3.34 5.61 -10.45
N GLU A 71 2.54 4.58 -10.66
CA GLU A 71 1.96 4.29 -11.98
C GLU A 71 0.97 5.38 -12.41
N LEU A 72 0.37 6.12 -11.45
CA LEU A 72 -0.51 7.25 -11.74
C LEU A 72 0.15 8.37 -12.54
N ASP A 73 1.46 8.55 -12.38
CA ASP A 73 2.20 9.58 -13.09
C ASP A 73 2.42 9.23 -14.58
N LYS A 74 2.31 7.95 -14.93
CA LYS A 74 2.46 7.41 -16.29
C LYS A 74 1.17 7.50 -17.10
N GLU A 75 0.02 7.51 -16.44
CA GLU A 75 -1.28 7.60 -17.08
C GLU A 75 -1.55 9.04 -17.56
N THR A 76 -1.60 9.23 -18.86
CA THR A 76 -1.67 10.54 -19.49
C THR A 76 -3.08 11.13 -19.60
N LYS A 77 -4.12 10.31 -19.54
CA LYS A 77 -5.52 10.74 -19.66
C LYS A 77 -6.14 11.00 -18.29
N LYS A 78 -6.09 12.26 -17.85
CA LYS A 78 -6.70 12.70 -16.58
C LYS A 78 -8.24 12.63 -16.57
N GLU A 79 -8.87 12.48 -17.73
CA GLU A 79 -10.33 12.47 -17.88
C GLU A 79 -10.98 11.20 -17.33
N ASP A 80 -10.22 10.10 -17.24
CA ASP A 80 -10.70 8.81 -16.75
C ASP A 80 -10.58 8.65 -15.23
N TRP A 81 -10.06 9.68 -14.54
CA TRP A 81 -9.87 9.66 -13.09
C TRP A 81 -11.12 10.11 -12.35
N ILE A 82 -11.48 9.35 -11.33
CA ILE A 82 -12.55 9.68 -10.40
C ILE A 82 -12.02 9.72 -8.97
N THR A 83 -12.53 10.66 -8.18
CA THR A 83 -12.25 10.70 -6.76
C THR A 83 -12.95 9.51 -6.09
N ALA A 84 -12.24 8.76 -5.26
CA ALA A 84 -12.78 7.65 -4.50
C ALA A 84 -12.47 7.79 -3.02
N SER A 85 -13.33 7.22 -2.18
CA SER A 85 -13.16 7.19 -0.73
C SER A 85 -13.64 5.86 -0.16
N TRP A 86 -12.99 5.41 0.91
CA TRP A 86 -13.43 4.23 1.65
C TRP A 86 -14.66 4.56 2.50
N LYS A 87 -15.65 3.66 2.51
CA LYS A 87 -16.84 3.78 3.32
C LYS A 87 -17.28 2.41 3.82
N ASP A 88 -17.62 2.31 5.10
CA ASP A 88 -18.23 1.13 5.73
C ASP A 88 -17.50 -0.19 5.38
N VAL A 89 -16.17 -0.16 5.38
CA VAL A 89 -15.34 -1.36 5.16
C VAL A 89 -15.42 -2.25 6.38
N ASP A 90 -15.68 -3.54 6.17
CA ASP A 90 -15.70 -4.52 7.27
C ASP A 90 -14.32 -4.57 7.95
N PRO A 91 -14.24 -4.31 9.27
CA PRO A 91 -12.97 -4.36 10.01
C PRO A 91 -12.28 -5.72 9.98
N LYS A 92 -13.01 -6.78 9.65
CA LYS A 92 -12.48 -8.15 9.55
C LYS A 92 -11.98 -8.51 8.16
N GLN A 93 -12.27 -7.68 7.16
CA GLN A 93 -11.80 -7.90 5.80
C GLN A 93 -10.28 -7.74 5.72
N TYR A 94 -9.66 -8.60 4.93
CA TYR A 94 -8.24 -8.52 4.62
C TYR A 94 -8.02 -7.89 3.26
N PHE A 95 -6.94 -7.12 3.16
CA PHE A 95 -6.45 -6.49 1.94
C PHE A 95 -4.97 -6.81 1.80
N SER A 96 -4.54 -7.12 0.60
CA SER A 96 -3.13 -7.39 0.35
C SER A 96 -2.31 -6.11 0.32
N SER A 97 -1.08 -6.19 0.79
CA SER A 97 -0.09 -5.13 0.65
C SER A 97 1.29 -5.72 0.38
N ARG A 98 2.16 -4.93 -0.22
CA ARG A 98 3.51 -5.34 -0.56
C ARG A 98 4.52 -4.54 0.24
N ILE A 99 5.39 -5.23 0.98
CA ILE A 99 6.50 -4.62 1.71
C ILE A 99 7.84 -5.21 1.28
N LYS A 100 8.86 -4.37 1.33
CA LYS A 100 10.25 -4.75 1.14
C LYS A 100 10.99 -4.64 2.45
N VAL A 101 11.67 -5.69 2.85
CA VAL A 101 12.49 -5.76 4.06
C VAL A 101 13.91 -6.09 3.66
N SER A 102 14.86 -5.21 3.97
CA SER A 102 16.29 -5.52 3.88
C SER A 102 16.77 -6.07 5.22
N VAL A 103 17.25 -7.31 5.22
CA VAL A 103 17.60 -8.05 6.44
C VAL A 103 18.98 -8.72 6.31
N LYS A 104 19.69 -8.86 7.41
CA LYS A 104 20.95 -9.61 7.45
C LYS A 104 20.73 -11.07 7.04
N ASN A 105 21.68 -11.58 6.27
CA ASN A 105 21.73 -12.98 5.86
C ASN A 105 22.22 -13.85 7.02
N GLU A 106 21.35 -14.13 7.97
CA GLU A 106 21.62 -14.99 9.12
C GLU A 106 20.62 -16.16 9.18
N PRO A 107 21.02 -17.34 9.67
CA PRO A 107 20.10 -18.45 9.88
C PRO A 107 18.92 -18.01 10.77
N GLY A 108 17.70 -18.29 10.31
CA GLY A 108 16.47 -17.96 11.04
C GLY A 108 15.91 -16.55 10.81
N SER A 109 16.58 -15.70 10.01
CA SER A 109 16.08 -14.34 9.71
C SER A 109 14.64 -14.34 9.19
N LEU A 110 14.35 -15.18 8.18
CA LEU A 110 12.99 -15.32 7.64
C LEU A 110 11.99 -15.77 8.72
N GLY A 111 12.36 -16.73 9.56
CA GLY A 111 11.50 -17.23 10.62
C GLY A 111 11.14 -16.15 11.65
N LYS A 112 12.10 -15.29 12.02
CA LYS A 112 11.84 -14.14 12.91
C LYS A 112 10.85 -13.17 12.29
N LEU A 113 11.06 -12.78 11.02
CA LEU A 113 10.17 -11.85 10.33
C LEU A 113 8.75 -12.42 10.17
N ALA A 114 8.64 -13.69 9.78
CA ALA A 114 7.34 -14.36 9.63
C ALA A 114 6.59 -14.45 10.97
N THR A 115 7.28 -14.73 12.06
CA THR A 115 6.70 -14.75 13.41
C THR A 115 6.16 -13.38 13.81
N ILE A 116 6.89 -12.31 13.51
CA ILE A 116 6.46 -10.93 13.82
C ILE A 116 5.21 -10.57 13.06
N VAL A 117 5.19 -10.81 11.74
CA VAL A 117 4.01 -10.54 10.90
C VAL A 117 2.79 -11.30 11.42
N GLY A 118 2.94 -12.59 11.69
CA GLY A 118 1.84 -13.43 12.20
C GLY A 118 1.37 -13.00 13.59
N SER A 119 2.29 -12.67 14.50
CA SER A 119 1.95 -12.19 15.85
C SER A 119 1.24 -10.84 15.85
N ALA A 120 1.50 -10.01 14.84
CA ALA A 120 0.79 -8.76 14.62
C ALA A 120 -0.56 -8.92 13.89
N GLY A 121 -0.98 -10.15 13.60
CA GLY A 121 -2.25 -10.45 12.93
C GLY A 121 -2.22 -10.34 11.41
N GLY A 122 -1.04 -10.16 10.80
CA GLY A 122 -0.86 -10.22 9.35
C GLY A 122 -0.69 -11.66 8.86
N ASN A 123 -0.96 -11.89 7.59
CA ASN A 123 -0.73 -13.19 6.96
C ASN A 123 0.17 -13.01 5.74
N ILE A 124 1.23 -13.81 5.61
CA ILE A 124 2.13 -13.79 4.47
C ILE A 124 1.55 -14.70 3.38
N THR A 125 1.21 -14.12 2.24
CA THR A 125 0.63 -14.85 1.10
C THR A 125 1.65 -15.11 -0.01
N ASN A 126 2.69 -14.29 -0.09
CA ASN A 126 3.77 -14.49 -1.07
C ASN A 126 5.09 -13.92 -0.52
N LEU A 127 6.19 -14.50 -0.97
CA LEU A 127 7.54 -14.09 -0.61
C LEU A 127 8.47 -14.23 -1.81
N ASN A 128 9.22 -13.18 -2.10
CA ASN A 128 10.33 -13.21 -3.02
C ASN A 128 11.60 -12.75 -2.28
N ILE A 129 12.69 -13.48 -2.46
CA ILE A 129 13.98 -13.19 -1.85
C ILE A 129 14.98 -12.92 -2.95
N SER A 130 15.69 -11.79 -2.84
CA SER A 130 16.80 -11.46 -3.72
C SER A 130 18.04 -11.11 -2.90
N GLU A 131 19.21 -11.51 -3.37
CA GLU A 131 20.46 -11.16 -2.72
C GLU A 131 20.78 -9.69 -2.92
N LYS A 132 21.24 -9.04 -1.83
CA LYS A 132 21.73 -7.67 -1.82
C LYS A 132 23.16 -7.63 -1.26
N GLY A 133 24.11 -8.14 -2.04
CA GLY A 133 25.47 -8.36 -1.59
C GLY A 133 25.60 -9.57 -0.67
N ASP A 134 26.78 -9.74 -0.06
CA ASP A 134 27.12 -10.96 0.67
C ASP A 134 26.44 -11.05 2.05
N ASP A 135 26.07 -9.90 2.66
CA ASP A 135 25.63 -9.83 4.05
C ASP A 135 24.14 -9.58 4.22
N TYR A 136 23.40 -9.20 3.17
CA TYR A 136 22.00 -8.82 3.24
C TYR A 136 21.15 -9.46 2.16
N PHE A 137 19.89 -9.75 2.52
CA PHE A 137 18.83 -10.08 1.58
C PHE A 137 17.79 -8.97 1.52
N ASP A 138 17.26 -8.74 0.33
CA ASP A 138 16.00 -8.02 0.14
C ASP A 138 14.87 -9.04 0.04
N MET A 139 13.95 -9.01 0.99
CA MET A 139 12.77 -9.84 1.01
C MET A 139 11.55 -9.00 0.66
N ILE A 140 10.80 -9.43 -0.35
CA ILE A 140 9.55 -8.79 -0.74
C ILE A 140 8.42 -9.70 -0.33
N PHE A 141 7.63 -9.23 0.64
CA PHE A 141 6.45 -9.92 1.13
C PHE A 141 5.19 -9.34 0.52
N ILE A 142 4.24 -10.19 0.13
CA ILE A 142 2.85 -9.83 0.02
C ILE A 142 2.17 -10.33 1.28
N ILE A 143 1.58 -9.40 2.03
CA ILE A 143 0.94 -9.67 3.30
C ILE A 143 -0.51 -9.20 3.29
N ASP A 144 -1.38 -9.93 3.95
CA ASP A 144 -2.75 -9.53 4.18
C ASP A 144 -2.86 -8.77 5.50
N VAL A 145 -3.47 -7.59 5.42
CA VAL A 145 -3.70 -6.68 6.54
C VAL A 145 -5.12 -6.12 6.49
N HIS A 146 -5.61 -5.52 7.56
CA HIS A 146 -6.97 -4.97 7.59
C HIS A 146 -7.05 -3.56 6.99
N ASN A 147 -6.03 -2.73 7.20
CA ASN A 147 -5.99 -1.33 6.78
C ASN A 147 -4.55 -0.78 6.84
N LEU A 148 -4.39 0.49 6.51
CA LEU A 148 -3.09 1.16 6.53
C LEU A 148 -2.48 1.20 7.94
N ASP A 149 -3.27 1.47 8.98
CA ASP A 149 -2.76 1.54 10.36
C ASP A 149 -2.22 0.19 10.83
N HIS A 150 -2.87 -0.90 10.44
CA HIS A 150 -2.40 -2.26 10.71
C HIS A 150 -1.07 -2.56 10.00
N LEU A 151 -0.94 -2.13 8.73
CA LEU A 151 0.30 -2.26 7.98
C LEU A 151 1.43 -1.44 8.63
N ASP A 152 1.17 -0.19 8.98
CA ASP A 152 2.16 0.70 9.60
C ASP A 152 2.68 0.13 10.91
N LYS A 153 1.82 -0.47 11.72
CA LYS A 153 2.22 -1.16 12.95
C LYS A 153 3.13 -2.36 12.69
N ILE A 154 2.86 -3.15 11.65
CA ILE A 154 3.73 -4.26 11.24
C ILE A 154 5.09 -3.73 10.78
N ILE A 155 5.11 -2.68 9.96
CA ILE A 155 6.35 -2.05 9.46
C ILE A 155 7.18 -1.50 10.62
N GLU A 156 6.55 -0.83 11.59
CA GLU A 156 7.21 -0.31 12.78
C GLU A 156 7.85 -1.44 13.59
N THR A 157 7.09 -2.50 13.89
CA THR A 157 7.58 -3.66 14.66
C THR A 157 8.74 -4.37 13.95
N LEU A 158 8.65 -4.55 12.62
CA LEU A 158 9.75 -5.12 11.83
C LEU A 158 10.99 -4.23 11.83
N SER A 159 10.82 -2.91 11.83
CA SER A 159 11.93 -1.94 11.84
C SER A 159 12.72 -1.92 13.14
N GLU A 160 12.13 -2.38 14.24
CA GLU A 160 12.77 -2.47 15.56
C GLU A 160 13.67 -3.70 15.71
N VAL A 161 13.64 -4.64 14.76
CA VAL A 161 14.43 -5.88 14.83
C VAL A 161 15.88 -5.61 14.43
N ASP A 162 16.83 -6.01 15.25
CA ASP A 162 18.28 -5.73 15.11
C ASP A 162 18.87 -6.18 13.77
N ILE A 163 18.35 -7.27 13.20
CA ILE A 163 18.82 -7.80 11.91
C ILE A 163 18.20 -7.07 10.71
N VAL A 164 17.21 -6.22 10.92
CA VAL A 164 16.52 -5.46 9.87
C VAL A 164 17.22 -4.13 9.63
N SER A 165 17.65 -3.90 8.40
CA SER A 165 18.27 -2.64 7.97
C SER A 165 17.23 -1.61 7.53
N SER A 166 16.18 -2.05 6.83
CA SER A 166 15.10 -1.16 6.37
C SER A 166 13.83 -1.94 6.06
N VAL A 167 12.69 -1.28 6.27
CA VAL A 167 11.37 -1.75 5.85
C VAL A 167 10.66 -0.64 5.11
N SER A 168 10.04 -0.95 4.00
CA SER A 168 9.23 0.01 3.23
C SER A 168 8.08 -0.67 2.52
N ARG A 169 6.95 0.04 2.40
CA ARG A 169 5.86 -0.35 1.52
C ARG A 169 6.24 -0.10 0.06
N LEU A 170 5.93 -1.03 -0.83
CA LEU A 170 6.13 -0.88 -2.27
C LEU A 170 4.83 -0.50 -2.96
N LEU A 171 4.85 0.64 -3.65
CA LEU A 171 3.71 1.22 -4.40
C LEU A 171 4.02 1.27 -5.91
N ILE A 172 4.72 0.27 -6.41
CA ILE A 172 5.16 0.16 -7.81
C ILE A 172 5.03 -1.30 -8.29
N ASN A 173 4.87 -1.50 -9.59
CA ASN A 173 5.11 -2.81 -10.20
C ASN A 173 6.59 -3.15 -10.14
N LEU A 174 6.87 -4.45 -9.93
CA LEU A 174 8.22 -5.01 -9.94
C LEU A 174 8.51 -5.62 -11.31
#